data_edcffb8c63b848153b2d5a1fcaa81175
#
_entry.id   edcffb8c63b848153b2d5a1fcaa81175
#
_cell.length_a   1.000
_cell.length_b   1.000
_cell.length_c   1.000
_cell.angle_alpha   90.00
_cell.angle_beta   90.00
_cell.angle_gamma   90.00
#
_symmetry.space_group_name_H-M   'P 1'
#
loop_
_entity.id
_entity.type
_entity.pdbx_description
1 polymer ?
#
loop_
_entity_poly.entity_id
_entity_poly.type
_entity_poly.pdbx_seq_one_letter_code
_entity_poly.pdbx_strand_id
1 'polypeptide(L)'
;MKIALLAPLWKKIPPDKYGGSELVVANLAKGLTNLGHEVTTFACAGSNVSGKLIPVIPEPMYDLVGGFDWNGIKQYEFLSFFELGKHIGDFDVVHNHMGFHPVALAPFISIPFVTTLHSSLPPDFPFLAEAFREYPFISISNSQRNLAPKLNYVETVYHGIDTEAFLKDFRKHDNEFFFLGTLSKNKGIDIAVRGAKALGARLTIAGEIREEDKAFLESEVLPFVDGERIRFIGEVSHAEKMKLLNNSSALLFPSRWSEAFGLVMVEALACGTPVVALNNGAVSEVLRHEKTGFIAENEDQFIESMKRVGEISREACRDEAEKRFDISVMATNHLEVYKKLITK
;
A
#
# COMPACT_ATOMS: atom_id res chain seq x y z
N MET A 1 -8.87 1.32 24.48
CA MET A 1 -8.73 -0.12 24.16
C MET A 1 -7.25 -0.46 24.11
N LYS A 2 -6.94 -1.70 24.46
CA LYS A 2 -5.60 -2.28 24.32
C LYS A 2 -5.57 -3.16 23.07
N ILE A 3 -4.79 -2.79 22.09
CA ILE A 3 -4.83 -3.34 20.74
C ILE A 3 -3.48 -4.01 20.42
N ALA A 4 -3.52 -5.30 20.04
CA ALA A 4 -2.36 -6.01 19.53
C ALA A 4 -2.37 -5.95 17.97
N LEU A 5 -1.30 -5.44 17.37
CA LEU A 5 -1.06 -5.47 15.92
C LEU A 5 0.00 -6.53 15.61
N LEU A 6 -0.37 -7.58 14.88
CA LEU A 6 0.59 -8.57 14.37
C LEU A 6 1.08 -8.12 12.99
N ALA A 7 2.29 -7.61 12.92
CA ALA A 7 2.84 -7.00 11.72
C ALA A 7 3.60 -8.01 10.85
N PRO A 8 3.69 -7.78 9.52
CA PRO A 8 4.60 -8.54 8.67
C PRO A 8 6.03 -8.47 9.19
N LEU A 9 6.78 -9.55 9.06
CA LEU A 9 8.16 -9.66 9.57
C LEU A 9 9.22 -9.47 8.46
N TRP A 10 8.80 -9.09 7.25
CA TRP A 10 9.70 -8.92 6.12
C TRP A 10 10.66 -7.74 6.26
N LYS A 11 10.17 -6.64 6.76
CA LYS A 11 10.93 -5.38 6.90
C LYS A 11 10.65 -4.73 8.25
N LYS A 12 11.45 -3.74 8.62
CA LYS A 12 11.18 -2.88 9.78
C LYS A 12 9.86 -2.11 9.60
N ILE A 13 9.30 -1.69 10.70
CA ILE A 13 8.11 -0.87 10.74
C ILE A 13 8.45 0.50 11.35
N PRO A 14 8.33 1.61 10.61
CA PRO A 14 8.08 1.65 9.16
C PRO A 14 9.29 1.14 8.36
N PRO A 15 9.10 0.80 7.07
CA PRO A 15 10.20 0.37 6.22
C PRO A 15 11.07 1.57 5.79
N ASP A 16 12.39 1.35 5.65
CA ASP A 16 13.32 2.40 5.20
C ASP A 16 13.08 2.84 3.75
N LYS A 17 12.64 1.90 2.89
CA LYS A 17 12.35 2.11 1.47
C LYS A 17 10.96 1.57 1.13
N TYR A 18 10.87 0.68 0.14
CA TYR A 18 9.62 0.02 -0.25
C TYR A 18 9.14 -0.97 0.82
N GLY A 19 7.82 -0.94 1.11
CA GLY A 19 7.16 -1.82 2.09
C GLY A 19 5.75 -1.30 2.40
N GLY A 20 4.77 -1.63 1.54
CA GLY A 20 3.41 -1.07 1.65
C GLY A 20 2.69 -1.51 2.92
N SER A 21 2.71 -2.81 3.22
CA SER A 21 2.01 -3.39 4.37
C SER A 21 2.60 -2.86 5.69
N GLU A 22 3.93 -2.81 5.76
CA GLU A 22 4.66 -2.32 6.92
C GLU A 22 4.40 -0.84 7.18
N LEU A 23 4.32 -0.03 6.11
CA LEU A 23 3.97 1.39 6.21
C LEU A 23 2.54 1.56 6.74
N VAL A 24 1.60 0.76 6.25
CA VAL A 24 0.20 0.80 6.72
C VAL A 24 0.10 0.45 8.19
N VAL A 25 0.82 -0.58 8.66
CA VAL A 25 0.82 -0.94 10.10
C VAL A 25 1.41 0.19 10.95
N ALA A 26 2.52 0.82 10.51
CA ALA A 26 3.09 1.98 11.20
C ALA A 26 2.09 3.14 11.30
N ASN A 27 1.42 3.45 10.20
CA ASN A 27 0.41 4.50 10.12
C ASN A 27 -0.82 4.19 10.99
N LEU A 28 -1.27 2.94 10.99
CA LEU A 28 -2.39 2.51 11.84
C LEU A 28 -2.02 2.61 13.33
N ALA A 29 -0.83 2.13 13.72
CA ALA A 29 -0.34 2.25 15.08
C ALA A 29 -0.28 3.72 15.53
N LYS A 30 0.24 4.62 14.67
CA LYS A 30 0.28 6.06 14.93
C LYS A 30 -1.13 6.65 15.06
N GLY A 31 -2.02 6.35 14.15
CA GLY A 31 -3.40 6.87 14.18
C GLY A 31 -4.16 6.42 15.42
N LEU A 32 -4.08 5.13 15.79
CA LEU A 32 -4.73 4.59 16.99
C LEU A 32 -4.16 5.19 18.29
N THR A 33 -2.83 5.36 18.36
CA THR A 33 -2.18 5.97 19.50
C THR A 33 -2.58 7.45 19.64
N ASN A 34 -2.66 8.19 18.54
CA ASN A 34 -3.12 9.58 18.53
C ASN A 34 -4.59 9.72 19.01
N LEU A 35 -5.41 8.69 18.81
CA LEU A 35 -6.79 8.62 19.33
C LEU A 35 -6.86 8.14 20.79
N GLY A 36 -5.72 8.00 21.48
CA GLY A 36 -5.65 7.69 22.91
C GLY A 36 -5.77 6.20 23.23
N HIS A 37 -5.50 5.30 22.28
CA HIS A 37 -5.52 3.85 22.51
C HIS A 37 -4.13 3.30 22.83
N GLU A 38 -4.06 2.23 23.64
CA GLU A 38 -2.84 1.52 23.95
C GLU A 38 -2.56 0.50 22.83
N VAL A 39 -1.53 0.75 22.01
CA VAL A 39 -1.17 -0.09 20.88
C VAL A 39 0.13 -0.82 21.18
N THR A 40 0.12 -2.14 20.98
CA THR A 40 1.31 -2.98 21.02
C THR A 40 1.49 -3.64 19.67
N THR A 41 2.62 -3.39 19.02
CA THR A 41 2.96 -3.98 17.72
C THR A 41 3.97 -5.10 17.90
N PHE A 42 3.64 -6.28 17.38
CA PHE A 42 4.54 -7.43 17.28
C PHE A 42 5.23 -7.38 15.93
N ALA A 43 6.54 -7.11 15.93
CA ALA A 43 7.32 -6.90 14.70
C ALA A 43 8.78 -7.32 14.90
N CYS A 44 9.63 -7.16 13.88
CA CYS A 44 11.07 -7.36 14.04
C CYS A 44 11.70 -6.29 14.96
N ALA A 45 12.78 -6.66 15.64
CA ALA A 45 13.55 -5.73 16.45
C ALA A 45 14.08 -4.57 15.58
N GLY A 46 14.25 -3.39 16.20
CA GLY A 46 14.68 -2.18 15.50
C GLY A 46 13.57 -1.49 14.70
N SER A 47 12.32 -1.99 14.76
CA SER A 47 11.13 -1.25 14.31
C SER A 47 10.87 -0.05 15.23
N ASN A 48 10.40 1.07 14.64
CA ASN A 48 10.07 2.30 15.35
C ASN A 48 8.58 2.60 15.23
N VAL A 49 7.78 2.05 16.12
CA VAL A 49 6.32 2.14 16.10
C VAL A 49 5.79 3.10 17.15
N SER A 50 4.65 3.70 16.90
CA SER A 50 3.90 4.41 17.93
C SER A 50 3.29 3.40 18.91
N GLY A 51 3.42 3.63 20.21
CA GLY A 51 3.03 2.68 21.25
C GLY A 51 4.16 1.73 21.63
N LYS A 52 3.81 0.50 22.04
CA LYS A 52 4.77 -0.52 22.52
C LYS A 52 5.20 -1.44 21.38
N LEU A 53 6.49 -1.74 21.28
CA LEU A 53 7.03 -2.80 20.43
C LEU A 53 7.30 -4.07 21.25
N ILE A 54 6.82 -5.21 20.79
CA ILE A 54 7.29 -6.53 21.21
C ILE A 54 8.09 -7.12 20.05
N PRO A 55 9.42 -7.24 20.18
CA PRO A 55 10.26 -7.81 19.13
C PRO A 55 10.05 -9.32 19.04
N VAL A 56 9.68 -9.80 17.85
CA VAL A 56 9.44 -11.22 17.56
C VAL A 56 10.70 -11.92 17.05
N ILE A 57 11.44 -11.23 16.20
CA ILE A 57 12.69 -11.69 15.59
C ILE A 57 13.75 -10.59 15.70
N PRO A 58 15.07 -10.94 15.72
CA PRO A 58 16.13 -9.96 15.96
C PRO A 58 16.31 -8.93 14.84
N GLU A 59 16.00 -9.30 13.61
CA GLU A 59 16.10 -8.43 12.42
C GLU A 59 15.08 -8.83 11.36
N PRO A 60 14.83 -7.98 10.32
CA PRO A 60 13.89 -8.29 9.25
C PRO A 60 14.21 -9.60 8.53
N MET A 61 13.18 -10.36 8.18
CA MET A 61 13.34 -11.61 7.41
C MET A 61 14.07 -11.40 6.10
N TYR A 62 13.84 -10.27 5.44
CA TYR A 62 14.50 -9.93 4.18
C TYR A 62 16.04 -9.89 4.34
N ASP A 63 16.52 -9.40 5.48
CA ASP A 63 17.95 -9.30 5.79
C ASP A 63 18.51 -10.66 6.26
N LEU A 64 17.73 -11.41 7.06
CA LEU A 64 18.11 -12.73 7.58
C LEU A 64 18.35 -13.77 6.48
N VAL A 65 17.53 -13.78 5.43
CA VAL A 65 17.58 -14.79 4.37
C VAL A 65 18.12 -14.26 3.04
N GLY A 66 18.47 -12.96 2.97
CA GLY A 66 19.02 -12.34 1.76
C GLY A 66 18.00 -12.15 0.64
N GLY A 67 16.74 -11.98 0.97
CA GLY A 67 15.66 -11.79 -0.01
C GLY A 67 14.29 -12.28 0.48
N PHE A 68 13.33 -12.45 -0.46
CA PHE A 68 12.02 -13.00 -0.12
C PHE A 68 12.02 -14.52 -0.13
N ASP A 69 11.77 -15.13 1.03
CA ASP A 69 11.50 -16.57 1.18
C ASP A 69 10.07 -16.78 1.67
N TRP A 70 9.13 -16.96 0.73
CA TRP A 70 7.71 -17.16 1.01
C TRP A 70 7.38 -18.46 1.78
N ASN A 71 8.27 -19.43 1.76
CA ASN A 71 8.07 -20.68 2.50
C ASN A 71 8.65 -20.57 3.93
N GLY A 72 9.81 -19.97 4.07
CA GLY A 72 10.46 -19.78 5.36
C GLY A 72 9.72 -18.81 6.28
N ILE A 73 9.14 -17.72 5.74
CA ILE A 73 8.43 -16.70 6.54
C ILE A 73 7.35 -17.28 7.44
N LYS A 74 6.64 -18.31 6.97
CA LYS A 74 5.53 -18.92 7.73
C LYS A 74 5.98 -19.44 9.10
N GLN A 75 7.19 -19.97 9.20
CA GLN A 75 7.75 -20.45 10.46
C GLN A 75 7.97 -19.30 11.45
N TYR A 76 8.41 -18.15 10.94
CA TYR A 76 8.64 -16.95 11.76
C TYR A 76 7.33 -16.25 12.14
N GLU A 77 6.33 -16.28 11.28
CA GLU A 77 5.00 -15.77 11.60
C GLU A 77 4.38 -16.49 12.81
N PHE A 78 4.65 -17.79 13.00
CA PHE A 78 4.23 -18.53 14.21
C PHE A 78 4.88 -17.99 15.49
N LEU A 79 6.08 -17.41 15.43
CA LEU A 79 6.71 -16.79 16.60
C LEU A 79 5.90 -15.59 17.09
N SER A 80 5.23 -14.84 16.18
CA SER A 80 4.33 -13.75 16.58
C SER A 80 3.18 -14.25 17.46
N PHE A 81 2.65 -15.43 17.19
CA PHE A 81 1.60 -16.04 18.01
C PHE A 81 2.14 -16.59 19.32
N PHE A 82 3.35 -17.12 19.30
CA PHE A 82 4.01 -17.56 20.53
C PHE A 82 4.25 -16.39 21.49
N GLU A 83 4.74 -15.26 20.98
CA GLU A 83 4.90 -14.03 21.76
C GLU A 83 3.53 -13.44 22.19
N LEU A 84 2.54 -13.41 21.30
CA LEU A 84 1.19 -12.98 21.61
C LEU A 84 0.59 -13.81 22.77
N GLY A 85 0.76 -15.13 22.74
CA GLY A 85 0.24 -16.04 23.77
C GLY A 85 0.73 -15.73 25.19
N LYS A 86 1.93 -15.19 25.34
CA LYS A 86 2.46 -14.73 26.64
C LYS A 86 1.72 -13.49 27.19
N HIS A 87 1.03 -12.74 26.33
CA HIS A 87 0.42 -11.45 26.63
C HIS A 87 -1.06 -11.38 26.28
N ILE A 88 -1.70 -12.50 25.89
CA ILE A 88 -3.06 -12.49 25.32
C ILE A 88 -4.09 -11.80 26.22
N GLY A 89 -3.97 -11.96 27.54
CA GLY A 89 -4.83 -11.34 28.55
C GLY A 89 -4.67 -9.82 28.69
N ASP A 90 -3.65 -9.23 28.06
CA ASP A 90 -3.39 -7.79 28.12
C ASP A 90 -4.18 -7.01 27.08
N PHE A 91 -4.84 -7.68 26.12
CA PHE A 91 -5.46 -7.05 24.96
C PHE A 91 -6.97 -7.23 24.89
N ASP A 92 -7.65 -6.24 24.30
CA ASP A 92 -9.07 -6.28 24.00
C ASP A 92 -9.34 -6.86 22.62
N VAL A 93 -8.39 -6.74 21.68
CA VAL A 93 -8.49 -7.20 20.29
C VAL A 93 -7.11 -7.48 19.70
N VAL A 94 -7.04 -8.49 18.83
CA VAL A 94 -5.88 -8.79 17.99
C VAL A 94 -6.19 -8.47 16.53
N HIS A 95 -5.35 -7.69 15.89
CA HIS A 95 -5.44 -7.39 14.48
C HIS A 95 -4.23 -7.95 13.72
N ASN A 96 -4.49 -8.92 12.86
CA ASN A 96 -3.49 -9.60 12.05
C ASN A 96 -3.27 -8.88 10.71
N HIS A 97 -2.02 -8.56 10.39
CA HIS A 97 -1.56 -7.99 9.13
C HIS A 97 -0.57 -8.87 8.38
N MET A 98 -0.27 -10.07 8.88
CA MET A 98 0.72 -11.00 8.29
C MET A 98 0.15 -11.82 7.13
N GLY A 99 -1.09 -11.55 6.72
CA GLY A 99 -1.75 -12.29 5.65
C GLY A 99 -2.65 -13.42 6.18
N PHE A 100 -2.75 -14.50 5.40
CA PHE A 100 -3.81 -15.48 5.54
C PHE A 100 -3.48 -16.64 6.48
N HIS A 101 -2.23 -17.09 6.50
CA HIS A 101 -1.82 -18.27 7.28
C HIS A 101 -2.15 -18.16 8.77
N PRO A 102 -1.98 -16.99 9.40
CA PRO A 102 -2.31 -16.79 10.80
C PRO A 102 -3.77 -17.02 11.17
N VAL A 103 -4.70 -16.92 10.20
CA VAL A 103 -6.13 -17.13 10.46
C VAL A 103 -6.42 -18.56 10.95
N ALA A 104 -5.57 -19.53 10.59
CA ALA A 104 -5.67 -20.91 11.10
C ALA A 104 -5.51 -21.01 12.63
N LEU A 105 -4.89 -20.01 13.26
CA LEU A 105 -4.70 -19.95 14.70
C LEU A 105 -5.82 -19.18 15.43
N ALA A 106 -6.69 -18.48 14.68
CA ALA A 106 -7.79 -17.72 15.26
C ALA A 106 -8.69 -18.54 16.20
N PRO A 107 -8.98 -19.85 15.97
CA PRO A 107 -9.77 -20.67 16.91
C PRO A 107 -9.15 -20.80 18.30
N PHE A 108 -7.86 -20.57 18.44
CA PHE A 108 -7.12 -20.68 19.71
C PHE A 108 -6.93 -19.34 20.42
N ILE A 109 -7.40 -18.25 19.82
CA ILE A 109 -7.36 -16.91 20.38
C ILE A 109 -8.67 -16.63 21.11
N SER A 110 -8.58 -16.37 22.42
CA SER A 110 -9.74 -16.20 23.30
C SER A 110 -10.41 -14.82 23.27
N ILE A 111 -9.82 -13.88 22.54
CA ILE A 111 -10.31 -12.50 22.37
C ILE A 111 -10.60 -12.21 20.89
N PRO A 112 -11.36 -11.17 20.55
CA PRO A 112 -11.63 -10.80 19.16
C PRO A 112 -10.38 -10.76 18.31
N PHE A 113 -10.41 -11.45 17.17
CA PHE A 113 -9.33 -11.56 16.20
C PHE A 113 -9.85 -11.15 14.83
N VAL A 114 -9.17 -10.22 14.16
CA VAL A 114 -9.53 -9.75 12.82
C VAL A 114 -8.30 -9.70 11.92
N THR A 115 -8.49 -9.90 10.62
CA THR A 115 -7.40 -9.90 9.64
C THR A 115 -7.62 -8.85 8.56
N THR A 116 -6.63 -8.01 8.29
CA THR A 116 -6.54 -7.21 7.05
C THR A 116 -5.60 -7.89 6.07
N LEU A 117 -6.09 -8.14 4.85
CA LEU A 117 -5.29 -8.63 3.73
C LEU A 117 -4.79 -7.45 2.91
N HIS A 118 -3.47 -7.32 2.72
CA HIS A 118 -2.85 -6.15 2.08
C HIS A 118 -2.60 -6.30 0.58
N SER A 119 -2.78 -7.49 0.03
CA SER A 119 -2.48 -7.80 -1.37
C SER A 119 -3.70 -8.36 -2.09
N SER A 120 -3.58 -8.44 -3.41
CA SER A 120 -4.48 -9.27 -4.22
C SER A 120 -4.35 -10.74 -3.82
N LEU A 121 -5.45 -11.47 -3.93
CA LEU A 121 -5.51 -12.87 -3.54
C LEU A 121 -5.17 -13.76 -4.74
N PRO A 122 -4.45 -14.88 -4.54
CA PRO A 122 -4.11 -15.78 -5.63
C PRO A 122 -5.34 -16.53 -6.17
N PRO A 123 -5.31 -17.03 -7.41
CA PRO A 123 -6.44 -17.69 -8.06
C PRO A 123 -6.94 -18.97 -7.36
N ASP A 124 -6.07 -19.68 -6.63
CA ASP A 124 -6.38 -20.88 -5.84
C ASP A 124 -6.99 -20.57 -4.48
N PHE A 125 -7.13 -19.30 -4.15
CA PHE A 125 -7.64 -18.80 -2.87
C PHE A 125 -9.11 -19.17 -2.54
N PRO A 126 -10.03 -19.46 -3.48
CA PRO A 126 -11.42 -19.77 -3.15
C PRO A 126 -11.60 -20.92 -2.16
N PHE A 127 -10.71 -21.93 -2.17
CA PHE A 127 -10.76 -23.02 -1.20
C PHE A 127 -10.42 -22.54 0.22
N LEU A 128 -9.37 -21.73 0.35
CA LEU A 128 -8.98 -21.14 1.65
C LEU A 128 -10.04 -20.16 2.15
N ALA A 129 -10.64 -19.38 1.26
CA ALA A 129 -11.71 -18.47 1.60
C ALA A 129 -12.94 -19.21 2.19
N GLU A 130 -13.29 -20.38 1.65
CA GLU A 130 -14.37 -21.20 2.19
C GLU A 130 -14.04 -21.75 3.59
N ALA A 131 -12.80 -22.21 3.80
CA ALA A 131 -12.35 -22.75 5.09
C ALA A 131 -12.38 -21.69 6.21
N PHE A 132 -12.16 -20.43 5.86
CA PHE A 132 -12.04 -19.34 6.84
C PHE A 132 -13.21 -18.35 6.81
N ARG A 133 -14.31 -18.67 6.15
CA ARG A 133 -15.48 -17.80 5.97
C ARG A 133 -16.13 -17.30 7.26
N GLU A 134 -15.91 -17.95 8.39
CA GLU A 134 -16.47 -17.56 9.68
C GLU A 134 -15.65 -16.48 10.39
N TYR A 135 -14.37 -16.34 10.02
CA TYR A 135 -13.48 -15.37 10.65
C TYR A 135 -13.64 -13.98 10.03
N PRO A 136 -13.55 -12.91 10.85
CA PRO A 136 -13.72 -11.55 10.36
C PRO A 136 -12.49 -11.07 9.58
N PHE A 137 -12.76 -10.47 8.41
CA PHE A 137 -11.77 -9.83 7.57
C PHE A 137 -12.12 -8.35 7.34
N ILE A 138 -11.10 -7.53 7.21
CA ILE A 138 -11.20 -6.16 6.71
C ILE A 138 -10.60 -6.16 5.31
N SER A 139 -11.37 -5.72 4.32
CA SER A 139 -10.86 -5.46 2.98
C SER A 139 -10.30 -4.05 2.89
N ILE A 140 -9.33 -3.85 2.00
CA ILE A 140 -8.70 -2.55 1.76
C ILE A 140 -9.30 -1.81 0.56
N SER A 141 -10.19 -2.48 -0.17
CA SER A 141 -11.03 -1.92 -1.24
C SER A 141 -12.21 -2.84 -1.51
N ASN A 142 -13.23 -2.34 -2.19
CA ASN A 142 -14.33 -3.17 -2.69
C ASN A 142 -13.86 -4.06 -3.85
N SER A 143 -12.94 -3.56 -4.67
CA SER A 143 -12.31 -4.34 -5.73
C SER A 143 -11.63 -5.60 -5.19
N GLN A 144 -10.93 -5.50 -4.04
CA GLN A 144 -10.31 -6.66 -3.41
C GLN A 144 -11.35 -7.73 -3.02
N ARG A 145 -12.54 -7.35 -2.55
CA ARG A 145 -13.61 -8.30 -2.18
C ARG A 145 -14.04 -9.18 -3.35
N ASN A 146 -14.02 -8.65 -4.56
CA ASN A 146 -14.41 -9.41 -5.75
C ASN A 146 -13.50 -10.62 -6.01
N LEU A 147 -12.28 -10.62 -5.50
CA LEU A 147 -11.33 -11.72 -5.63
C LEU A 147 -11.63 -12.89 -4.66
N ALA A 148 -12.27 -12.62 -3.54
CA ALA A 148 -12.69 -13.63 -2.56
C ALA A 148 -14.04 -13.27 -1.91
N PRO A 149 -15.15 -13.29 -2.67
CA PRO A 149 -16.45 -12.80 -2.20
C PRO A 149 -17.08 -13.62 -1.08
N LYS A 150 -16.53 -14.81 -0.78
CA LYS A 150 -17.01 -15.69 0.28
C LYS A 150 -16.40 -15.43 1.66
N LEU A 151 -15.37 -14.57 1.75
CA LEU A 151 -14.82 -14.19 3.04
C LEU A 151 -15.79 -13.31 3.82
N ASN A 152 -15.77 -13.44 5.14
CA ASN A 152 -16.57 -12.62 6.04
C ASN A 152 -15.95 -11.22 6.19
N TYR A 153 -16.13 -10.37 5.19
CA TYR A 153 -15.70 -8.98 5.28
C TYR A 153 -16.63 -8.18 6.18
N VAL A 154 -16.16 -7.86 7.37
CA VAL A 154 -16.91 -7.05 8.35
C VAL A 154 -16.94 -5.57 7.98
N GLU A 155 -15.94 -5.10 7.26
CA GLU A 155 -15.86 -3.71 6.75
C GLU A 155 -14.87 -3.60 5.58
N THR A 156 -14.96 -2.52 4.78
CA THR A 156 -13.87 -2.04 3.91
C THR A 156 -13.25 -0.82 4.56
N VAL A 157 -11.95 -0.91 4.91
CA VAL A 157 -11.19 0.21 5.45
C VAL A 157 -10.03 0.53 4.52
N TYR A 158 -10.10 1.68 3.86
CA TYR A 158 -9.03 2.15 2.99
C TYR A 158 -7.76 2.42 3.79
N HIS A 159 -6.62 2.17 3.17
CA HIS A 159 -5.33 2.51 3.77
C HIS A 159 -5.20 4.01 3.96
N GLY A 160 -4.58 4.39 5.08
CA GLY A 160 -4.28 5.77 5.42
C GLY A 160 -2.79 6.07 5.41
N ILE A 161 -2.47 7.31 5.11
CA ILE A 161 -1.13 7.87 5.20
C ILE A 161 -1.14 9.07 6.13
N ASP A 162 0.00 9.38 6.72
CA ASP A 162 0.18 10.59 7.53
C ASP A 162 0.26 11.80 6.60
N THR A 163 -0.89 12.38 6.27
CA THR A 163 -0.96 13.47 5.30
C THR A 163 -0.13 14.69 5.70
N GLU A 164 0.03 14.96 7.00
CA GLU A 164 0.84 16.09 7.48
C GLU A 164 2.35 15.92 7.23
N ALA A 165 2.82 14.70 7.02
CA ALA A 165 4.21 14.45 6.64
C ALA A 165 4.54 14.81 5.18
N PHE A 166 3.53 15.08 4.35
CA PHE A 166 3.70 15.40 2.94
C PHE A 166 3.77 16.91 2.68
N LEU A 167 4.64 17.31 1.75
CA LEU A 167 4.83 18.72 1.39
C LEU A 167 3.55 19.30 0.79
N LYS A 168 3.23 20.54 1.18
CA LYS A 168 2.11 21.32 0.63
C LYS A 168 2.64 22.35 -0.36
N ASP A 169 3.02 21.91 -1.55
CA ASP A 169 3.48 22.80 -2.63
C ASP A 169 2.61 22.58 -3.87
N PHE A 170 1.75 23.52 -4.16
CA PHE A 170 0.77 23.43 -5.24
C PHE A 170 1.20 24.15 -6.52
N ARG A 171 2.50 24.46 -6.67
CA ARG A 171 3.02 25.01 -7.92
C ARG A 171 2.76 24.05 -9.07
N LYS A 172 2.35 24.59 -10.20
CA LYS A 172 2.21 23.80 -11.43
C LYS A 172 3.58 23.41 -11.95
N HIS A 173 3.68 22.18 -12.39
CA HIS A 173 4.84 21.63 -13.08
C HIS A 173 4.40 21.22 -14.48
N ASP A 174 5.13 21.61 -15.48
CA ASP A 174 4.77 21.33 -16.86
C ASP A 174 5.64 20.21 -17.43
N ASN A 175 4.98 19.25 -18.07
CA ASN A 175 5.61 18.22 -18.89
C ASN A 175 6.66 17.35 -18.16
N GLU A 176 6.49 17.14 -16.85
CA GLU A 176 7.37 16.33 -16.01
C GLU A 176 6.55 15.28 -15.26
N PHE A 177 6.70 14.01 -15.65
CA PHE A 177 5.94 12.91 -15.11
C PHE A 177 6.80 12.02 -14.20
N PHE A 178 6.14 11.32 -13.30
CA PHE A 178 6.79 10.37 -12.40
C PHE A 178 6.10 9.01 -12.47
N PHE A 179 6.89 7.95 -12.50
CA PHE A 179 6.45 6.58 -12.33
C PHE A 179 7.15 5.98 -11.12
N LEU A 180 6.40 5.33 -10.23
CA LEU A 180 6.93 4.67 -9.04
C LEU A 180 6.30 3.29 -8.86
N GLY A 181 7.15 2.27 -8.84
CA GLY A 181 6.74 0.88 -8.58
C GLY A 181 7.76 -0.12 -9.07
N THR A 182 7.50 -1.41 -8.88
CA THR A 182 8.29 -2.47 -9.52
C THR A 182 8.23 -2.28 -11.03
N LEU A 183 9.37 -2.28 -11.69
CA LEU A 183 9.47 -2.10 -13.13
C LEU A 183 9.08 -3.41 -13.83
N SER A 184 7.81 -3.58 -14.12
CA SER A 184 7.28 -4.81 -14.71
C SER A 184 6.22 -4.53 -15.76
N LYS A 185 5.94 -5.52 -16.62
CA LYS A 185 4.84 -5.46 -17.60
C LYS A 185 3.49 -5.26 -16.90
N ASN A 186 3.30 -5.88 -15.76
CA ASN A 186 2.06 -5.77 -14.99
C ASN A 186 1.84 -4.35 -14.44
N LYS A 187 2.90 -3.65 -14.06
CA LYS A 187 2.83 -2.25 -13.62
C LYS A 187 2.76 -1.24 -14.78
N GLY A 188 2.93 -1.70 -16.02
CA GLY A 188 2.70 -0.91 -17.22
C GLY A 188 3.76 0.16 -17.48
N ILE A 189 4.99 -0.03 -17.01
CA ILE A 189 6.07 0.95 -17.22
C ILE A 189 6.30 1.26 -18.69
N ASP A 190 6.11 0.31 -19.59
CA ASP A 190 6.17 0.49 -21.04
C ASP A 190 5.13 1.50 -21.54
N ILE A 191 3.91 1.51 -21.00
CA ILE A 191 2.87 2.50 -21.34
C ILE A 191 3.33 3.91 -20.90
N ALA A 192 3.85 4.04 -19.69
CA ALA A 192 4.37 5.32 -19.20
C ALA A 192 5.49 5.86 -20.10
N VAL A 193 6.41 5.00 -20.52
CA VAL A 193 7.51 5.35 -21.43
C VAL A 193 6.99 5.75 -22.82
N ARG A 194 6.07 4.97 -23.40
CA ARG A 194 5.45 5.31 -24.71
C ARG A 194 4.69 6.63 -24.64
N GLY A 195 3.95 6.87 -23.56
CA GLY A 195 3.23 8.13 -23.36
C GLY A 195 4.18 9.32 -23.26
N ALA A 196 5.23 9.24 -22.45
CA ALA A 196 6.23 10.30 -22.32
C ALA A 196 6.92 10.58 -23.67
N LYS A 197 7.28 9.53 -24.41
CA LYS A 197 7.88 9.65 -25.74
C LYS A 197 6.94 10.32 -26.75
N ALA A 198 5.68 9.91 -26.79
CA ALA A 198 4.69 10.47 -27.71
C ALA A 198 4.45 11.97 -27.48
N LEU A 199 4.58 12.41 -26.23
CA LEU A 199 4.40 13.82 -25.84
C LEU A 199 5.71 14.63 -25.84
N GLY A 200 6.86 14.02 -26.05
CA GLY A 200 8.16 14.66 -25.85
C GLY A 200 8.37 15.14 -24.42
N ALA A 201 7.71 14.48 -23.47
CA ALA A 201 7.71 14.81 -22.05
C ALA A 201 8.92 14.24 -21.31
N ARG A 202 9.23 14.78 -20.13
CA ARG A 202 10.18 14.18 -19.19
C ARG A 202 9.47 13.14 -18.32
N LEU A 203 10.15 12.02 -18.11
CA LEU A 203 9.68 10.96 -17.22
C LEU A 203 10.82 10.53 -16.29
N THR A 204 10.59 10.67 -15.00
CA THR A 204 11.45 10.07 -13.98
C THR A 204 10.82 8.74 -13.55
N ILE A 205 11.61 7.67 -13.61
CA ILE A 205 11.21 6.31 -13.26
C ILE A 205 11.97 5.91 -11.98
N ALA A 206 11.25 5.49 -10.95
CA ALA A 206 11.84 4.94 -9.74
C ALA A 206 11.23 3.59 -9.39
N GLY A 207 12.04 2.69 -8.83
CA GLY A 207 11.57 1.39 -8.35
C GLY A 207 12.58 0.28 -8.48
N GLU A 208 12.13 -0.92 -8.13
CA GLU A 208 12.91 -2.14 -8.15
C GLU A 208 12.83 -2.81 -9.53
N ILE A 209 13.96 -3.35 -9.99
CA ILE A 209 14.02 -4.29 -11.12
C ILE A 209 14.17 -5.70 -10.55
N ARG A 210 13.24 -6.59 -10.89
CA ARG A 210 13.31 -8.01 -10.54
C ARG A 210 13.95 -8.81 -11.66
N GLU A 211 14.56 -9.94 -11.32
CA GLU A 211 15.23 -10.81 -12.28
C GLU A 211 14.28 -11.26 -13.40
N GLU A 212 13.07 -11.67 -13.03
CA GLU A 212 12.03 -12.12 -13.97
C GLU A 212 11.56 -11.05 -14.96
N ASP A 213 11.74 -9.76 -14.65
CA ASP A 213 11.30 -8.64 -15.49
C ASP A 213 12.41 -8.13 -16.42
N LYS A 214 13.67 -8.54 -16.27
CA LYS A 214 14.81 -8.00 -17.02
C LYS A 214 14.64 -8.07 -18.52
N ALA A 215 14.28 -9.23 -19.06
CA ALA A 215 14.11 -9.40 -20.51
C ALA A 215 13.05 -8.45 -21.11
N PHE A 216 11.94 -8.25 -20.39
CA PHE A 216 10.91 -7.28 -20.78
C PHE A 216 11.45 -5.85 -20.73
N LEU A 217 12.18 -5.50 -19.70
CA LEU A 217 12.74 -4.15 -19.57
C LEU A 217 13.78 -3.85 -20.65
N GLU A 218 14.65 -4.80 -20.97
CA GLU A 218 15.66 -4.67 -22.02
C GLU A 218 15.05 -4.45 -23.40
N SER A 219 13.89 -5.07 -23.70
CA SER A 219 13.22 -4.90 -24.99
C SER A 219 12.31 -3.68 -25.04
N GLU A 220 11.53 -3.39 -24.01
CA GLU A 220 10.39 -2.46 -24.08
C GLU A 220 10.63 -1.12 -23.38
N VAL A 221 11.62 -1.02 -22.49
CA VAL A 221 11.81 0.15 -21.64
C VAL A 221 13.20 0.77 -21.79
N LEU A 222 14.25 0.00 -21.55
CA LEU A 222 15.62 0.51 -21.51
C LEU A 222 16.11 1.17 -22.80
N PRO A 223 15.70 0.76 -24.02
CA PRO A 223 16.06 1.47 -25.26
C PRO A 223 15.60 2.93 -25.32
N PHE A 224 14.64 3.31 -24.47
CA PHE A 224 14.09 4.66 -24.40
C PHE A 224 14.60 5.48 -23.21
N VAL A 225 15.37 4.87 -22.31
CA VAL A 225 15.99 5.55 -21.16
C VAL A 225 17.28 6.22 -21.64
N ASP A 226 17.18 7.52 -21.92
CA ASP A 226 18.28 8.33 -22.45
C ASP A 226 19.10 9.07 -21.37
N GLY A 227 18.65 8.99 -20.10
CA GLY A 227 19.27 9.66 -18.97
C GLY A 227 18.97 11.16 -18.87
N GLU A 228 18.31 11.77 -19.86
CA GLU A 228 17.96 13.18 -19.91
C GLU A 228 16.45 13.41 -19.80
N ARG A 229 15.69 12.93 -20.80
CA ARG A 229 14.23 13.06 -20.83
C ARG A 229 13.56 11.92 -20.09
N ILE A 230 13.99 10.69 -20.34
CA ILE A 230 13.50 9.50 -19.64
C ILE A 230 14.63 8.95 -18.79
N ARG A 231 14.48 9.06 -17.47
CA ARG A 231 15.52 8.71 -16.51
C ARG A 231 15.04 7.60 -15.57
N PHE A 232 15.87 6.58 -15.42
CA PHE A 232 15.72 5.57 -14.37
C PHE A 232 16.71 5.88 -13.24
N ILE A 233 16.20 6.01 -12.01
CA ILE A 233 16.99 6.45 -10.83
C ILE A 233 17.08 5.40 -9.73
N GLY A 234 16.57 4.17 -10.00
CA GLY A 234 16.56 3.10 -9.00
C GLY A 234 15.50 3.29 -7.91
N GLU A 235 15.68 2.62 -6.79
CA GLU A 235 14.83 2.78 -5.62
C GLU A 235 15.14 4.09 -4.90
N VAL A 236 14.09 4.74 -4.40
CA VAL A 236 14.17 6.04 -3.71
C VAL A 236 13.72 5.92 -2.26
N SER A 237 14.29 6.75 -1.41
CA SER A 237 13.83 6.92 -0.02
C SER A 237 12.45 7.59 0.03
N HIS A 238 11.77 7.53 1.18
CA HIS A 238 10.50 8.22 1.37
C HIS A 238 10.60 9.74 1.13
N ALA A 239 11.68 10.36 1.60
CA ALA A 239 11.89 11.81 1.41
C ALA A 239 12.13 12.19 -0.06
N GLU A 240 12.87 11.38 -0.81
CA GLU A 240 13.09 11.58 -2.25
C GLU A 240 11.78 11.36 -3.03
N LYS A 241 11.04 10.31 -2.69
CA LYS A 241 9.71 10.03 -3.27
C LYS A 241 8.78 11.24 -3.13
N MET A 242 8.67 11.82 -1.94
CA MET A 242 7.83 13.00 -1.70
C MET A 242 8.25 14.18 -2.57
N LYS A 243 9.56 14.44 -2.70
CA LYS A 243 10.07 15.53 -3.56
C LYS A 243 9.73 15.28 -5.03
N LEU A 244 9.92 14.04 -5.51
CA LEU A 244 9.63 13.68 -6.90
C LEU A 244 8.14 13.78 -7.19
N LEU A 245 7.27 13.27 -6.31
CA LEU A 245 5.83 13.42 -6.45
C LEU A 245 5.45 14.90 -6.52
N ASN A 246 5.91 15.69 -5.55
CA ASN A 246 5.56 17.11 -5.46
C ASN A 246 6.00 17.91 -6.69
N ASN A 247 7.15 17.58 -7.27
CA ASN A 247 7.72 18.27 -8.45
C ASN A 247 7.20 17.73 -9.78
N SER A 248 6.29 16.79 -9.80
CA SER A 248 5.75 16.21 -11.03
C SER A 248 4.43 16.83 -11.43
N SER A 249 4.18 16.89 -12.75
CA SER A 249 2.89 17.27 -13.34
C SER A 249 1.82 16.24 -12.98
N ALA A 250 2.18 14.95 -13.00
CA ALA A 250 1.35 13.85 -12.53
C ALA A 250 2.20 12.61 -12.20
N LEU A 251 1.63 11.76 -11.32
CA LEU A 251 2.02 10.36 -11.21
C LEU A 251 1.39 9.56 -12.35
N LEU A 252 2.18 8.74 -13.05
CA LEU A 252 1.69 7.78 -14.04
C LEU A 252 1.50 6.42 -13.38
N PHE A 253 0.27 5.89 -13.45
CA PHE A 253 -0.11 4.63 -12.84
C PHE A 253 -0.82 3.71 -13.84
N PRO A 254 -0.12 3.24 -14.90
CA PRO A 254 -0.71 2.44 -15.98
C PRO A 254 -0.76 0.96 -15.64
N SER A 255 -1.10 0.59 -14.40
CA SER A 255 -1.11 -0.80 -13.95
C SER A 255 -2.13 -1.63 -14.72
N ARG A 256 -1.66 -2.73 -15.32
CA ARG A 256 -2.50 -3.78 -15.91
C ARG A 256 -2.97 -4.78 -14.86
N TRP A 257 -2.34 -4.74 -13.69
CA TRP A 257 -2.70 -5.60 -12.56
C TRP A 257 -3.90 -5.02 -11.81
N SER A 258 -4.78 -5.89 -11.33
CA SER A 258 -5.88 -5.49 -10.43
C SER A 258 -5.30 -5.08 -9.07
N GLU A 259 -4.99 -3.80 -8.93
CA GLU A 259 -4.42 -3.27 -7.69
C GLU A 259 -5.41 -3.40 -6.54
N ALA A 260 -4.94 -3.95 -5.43
CA ALA A 260 -5.78 -4.06 -4.24
C ALA A 260 -6.10 -2.70 -3.61
N PHE A 261 -5.17 -1.71 -3.73
CA PHE A 261 -5.39 -0.33 -3.27
C PHE A 261 -4.57 0.70 -4.05
N GLY A 262 -3.22 0.60 -4.01
CA GLY A 262 -2.32 1.54 -4.69
C GLY A 262 -1.94 2.75 -3.84
N LEU A 263 -1.24 2.53 -2.73
CA LEU A 263 -0.77 3.58 -1.81
C LEU A 263 -0.09 4.76 -2.50
N VAL A 264 0.69 4.50 -3.56
CA VAL A 264 1.40 5.57 -4.28
C VAL A 264 0.46 6.60 -4.91
N MET A 265 -0.76 6.21 -5.28
CA MET A 265 -1.78 7.16 -5.76
C MET A 265 -2.19 8.10 -4.63
N VAL A 266 -2.44 7.56 -3.45
CA VAL A 266 -2.79 8.37 -2.25
C VAL A 266 -1.64 9.29 -1.85
N GLU A 267 -0.40 8.80 -1.91
CA GLU A 267 0.80 9.60 -1.66
C GLU A 267 0.96 10.74 -2.67
N ALA A 268 0.66 10.50 -3.94
CA ALA A 268 0.63 11.54 -4.97
C ALA A 268 -0.44 12.61 -4.64
N LEU A 269 -1.66 12.18 -4.32
CA LEU A 269 -2.73 13.09 -3.93
C LEU A 269 -2.35 13.92 -2.69
N ALA A 270 -1.67 13.33 -1.72
CA ALA A 270 -1.20 14.03 -0.52
C ALA A 270 -0.15 15.10 -0.84
N CYS A 271 0.65 14.92 -1.88
CA CYS A 271 1.54 15.95 -2.43
C CYS A 271 0.79 16.99 -3.30
N GLY A 272 -0.52 16.86 -3.47
CA GLY A 272 -1.28 17.67 -4.43
C GLY A 272 -0.98 17.28 -5.88
N THR A 273 -0.44 16.11 -6.15
CA THR A 273 -0.05 15.69 -7.50
C THR A 273 -1.16 14.85 -8.12
N PRO A 274 -1.69 15.27 -9.29
CA PRO A 274 -2.68 14.50 -10.02
C PRO A 274 -2.16 13.11 -10.41
N VAL A 275 -3.07 12.18 -10.64
CA VAL A 275 -2.72 10.83 -11.09
C VAL A 275 -3.35 10.55 -12.44
N VAL A 276 -2.59 9.98 -13.38
CA VAL A 276 -3.15 9.36 -14.59
C VAL A 276 -3.04 7.85 -14.43
N ALA A 277 -4.16 7.16 -14.45
CA ALA A 277 -4.22 5.72 -14.17
C ALA A 277 -5.04 4.95 -15.20
N LEU A 278 -4.70 3.69 -15.46
CA LEU A 278 -5.60 2.73 -16.09
C LEU A 278 -6.64 2.23 -15.09
N ASN A 279 -7.88 2.04 -15.52
CA ASN A 279 -9.00 1.62 -14.69
C ASN A 279 -8.92 0.13 -14.31
N ASN A 280 -8.02 -0.20 -13.38
CA ASN A 280 -7.84 -1.57 -12.89
C ASN A 280 -7.86 -1.62 -11.34
N GLY A 281 -8.56 -2.62 -10.80
CA GLY A 281 -8.60 -2.82 -9.36
C GLY A 281 -9.26 -1.64 -8.62
N ALA A 282 -8.60 -1.15 -7.59
CA ALA A 282 -9.12 -0.08 -6.73
C ALA A 282 -8.92 1.35 -7.27
N VAL A 283 -8.46 1.53 -8.49
CA VAL A 283 -8.18 2.87 -9.07
C VAL A 283 -9.39 3.79 -8.97
N SER A 284 -10.58 3.33 -9.37
CA SER A 284 -11.82 4.13 -9.32
C SER A 284 -12.35 4.36 -7.89
N GLU A 285 -11.85 3.61 -6.90
CA GLU A 285 -12.14 3.84 -5.49
C GLU A 285 -11.22 4.91 -4.89
N VAL A 286 -9.97 4.98 -5.35
CA VAL A 286 -8.98 5.95 -4.86
C VAL A 286 -9.13 7.30 -5.56
N LEU A 287 -9.18 7.30 -6.89
CA LEU A 287 -9.24 8.51 -7.69
C LEU A 287 -10.68 8.99 -7.94
N ARG A 288 -10.82 10.30 -8.09
CA ARG A 288 -12.03 10.95 -8.64
C ARG A 288 -11.69 11.46 -10.04
N HIS A 289 -12.26 10.81 -11.06
CA HIS A 289 -12.05 11.16 -12.46
C HIS A 289 -12.32 12.66 -12.71
N GLU A 290 -11.41 13.34 -13.42
CA GLU A 290 -11.42 14.77 -13.71
C GLU A 290 -11.36 15.71 -12.49
N LYS A 291 -11.24 15.18 -11.28
CA LYS A 291 -11.11 15.98 -10.05
C LYS A 291 -9.74 15.82 -9.39
N THR A 292 -9.24 14.58 -9.28
CA THR A 292 -7.94 14.29 -8.66
C THR A 292 -6.98 13.64 -9.64
N GLY A 293 -7.41 13.44 -10.88
CA GLY A 293 -6.66 12.83 -11.95
C GLY A 293 -7.57 12.27 -13.03
N PHE A 294 -7.00 11.50 -13.92
CA PHE A 294 -7.72 10.86 -15.01
C PHE A 294 -7.68 9.35 -14.89
N ILE A 295 -8.83 8.71 -15.09
CA ILE A 295 -8.98 7.26 -15.13
C ILE A 295 -9.24 6.90 -16.60
N ALA A 296 -8.33 6.14 -17.21
CA ALA A 296 -8.36 5.76 -18.61
C ALA A 296 -8.70 4.28 -18.78
N GLU A 297 -9.49 3.93 -19.78
CA GLU A 297 -9.88 2.55 -20.07
C GLU A 297 -8.86 1.80 -20.95
N ASN A 298 -7.98 2.54 -21.65
CA ASN A 298 -6.97 2.00 -22.53
C ASN A 298 -5.76 2.93 -22.65
N GLU A 299 -4.72 2.49 -23.36
CA GLU A 299 -3.47 3.23 -23.53
C GLU A 299 -3.67 4.57 -24.27
N ASP A 300 -4.51 4.62 -25.31
CA ASP A 300 -4.75 5.87 -26.06
C ASP A 300 -5.39 6.93 -25.17
N GLN A 301 -6.39 6.56 -24.39
CA GLN A 301 -6.99 7.47 -23.40
C GLN A 301 -6.01 7.85 -22.30
N PHE A 302 -5.13 6.94 -21.88
CA PHE A 302 -4.10 7.23 -20.90
C PHE A 302 -3.15 8.32 -21.40
N ILE A 303 -2.65 8.19 -22.63
CA ILE A 303 -1.76 9.17 -23.25
C ILE A 303 -2.48 10.52 -23.48
N GLU A 304 -3.73 10.50 -23.89
CA GLU A 304 -4.54 11.73 -24.03
C GLU A 304 -4.74 12.42 -22.68
N SER A 305 -4.99 11.63 -21.61
CA SER A 305 -5.13 12.16 -20.25
C SER A 305 -3.86 12.84 -19.75
N MET A 306 -2.68 12.36 -20.14
CA MET A 306 -1.41 13.00 -19.78
C MET A 306 -1.31 14.44 -20.29
N LYS A 307 -1.93 14.78 -21.44
CA LYS A 307 -1.95 16.15 -21.97
C LYS A 307 -2.81 17.09 -21.13
N ARG A 308 -3.80 16.55 -20.45
CA ARG A 308 -4.84 17.28 -19.73
C ARG A 308 -4.57 17.45 -18.23
N VAL A 309 -3.48 16.91 -17.68
CA VAL A 309 -3.20 16.93 -16.23
C VAL A 309 -3.16 18.35 -15.64
N GLY A 310 -2.84 19.36 -16.44
CA GLY A 310 -2.86 20.76 -16.04
C GLY A 310 -4.24 21.33 -15.72
N GLU A 311 -5.33 20.61 -16.07
CA GLU A 311 -6.72 20.96 -15.75
C GLU A 311 -7.08 20.60 -14.28
N ILE A 312 -6.31 19.72 -13.65
CA ILE A 312 -6.59 19.22 -12.29
C ILE A 312 -6.03 20.19 -11.24
N SER A 313 -6.86 20.55 -10.25
CA SER A 313 -6.40 21.32 -9.10
C SER A 313 -5.57 20.46 -8.15
N ARG A 314 -4.37 20.94 -7.84
CA ARG A 314 -3.46 20.29 -6.88
C ARG A 314 -4.02 20.35 -5.45
N GLU A 315 -4.70 21.44 -5.12
CA GLU A 315 -5.42 21.61 -3.85
C GLU A 315 -6.53 20.57 -3.70
N ALA A 316 -7.31 20.34 -4.78
CA ALA A 316 -8.37 19.33 -4.75
C ALA A 316 -7.82 17.91 -4.57
N CYS A 317 -6.64 17.60 -5.11
CA CYS A 317 -5.94 16.33 -4.86
C CYS A 317 -5.61 16.18 -3.38
N ARG A 318 -5.03 17.22 -2.78
CA ARG A 318 -4.66 17.24 -1.36
C ARG A 318 -5.88 17.12 -0.46
N ASP A 319 -6.93 17.88 -0.71
CA ASP A 319 -8.18 17.84 0.06
C ASP A 319 -8.81 16.43 0.06
N GLU A 320 -8.77 15.74 -1.09
CA GLU A 320 -9.28 14.37 -1.20
C GLU A 320 -8.43 13.39 -0.38
N ALA A 321 -7.09 13.55 -0.37
CA ALA A 321 -6.20 12.73 0.44
C ALA A 321 -6.44 12.93 1.94
N GLU A 322 -6.50 14.18 2.40
CA GLU A 322 -6.77 14.51 3.81
C GLU A 322 -8.12 14.00 4.27
N LYS A 323 -9.16 14.20 3.46
CA LYS A 323 -10.53 13.83 3.83
C LYS A 323 -10.77 12.32 3.89
N ARG A 324 -10.11 11.53 3.05
CA ARG A 324 -10.44 10.11 2.89
C ARG A 324 -9.34 9.16 3.33
N PHE A 325 -8.10 9.59 3.26
CA PHE A 325 -6.94 8.72 3.37
C PHE A 325 -5.95 9.18 4.45
N ASP A 326 -6.35 10.12 5.30
CA ASP A 326 -5.53 10.45 6.48
C ASP A 326 -5.52 9.30 7.50
N ILE A 327 -4.42 9.16 8.25
CA ILE A 327 -4.28 8.12 9.28
C ILE A 327 -5.39 8.16 10.32
N SER A 328 -5.92 9.35 10.63
CA SER A 328 -7.02 9.52 11.58
C SER A 328 -8.31 8.90 11.07
N VAL A 329 -8.60 9.03 9.77
CA VAL A 329 -9.76 8.40 9.10
C VAL A 329 -9.61 6.88 9.13
N MET A 330 -8.44 6.36 8.73
CA MET A 330 -8.17 4.92 8.77
C MET A 330 -8.30 4.35 10.18
N ALA A 331 -7.70 5.00 11.18
CA ALA A 331 -7.73 4.56 12.57
C ALA A 331 -9.15 4.59 13.13
N THR A 332 -9.93 5.64 12.87
CA THR A 332 -11.33 5.75 13.29
C THR A 332 -12.17 4.61 12.72
N ASN A 333 -12.02 4.30 11.43
CA ASN A 333 -12.77 3.21 10.80
C ASN A 333 -12.39 1.84 11.38
N HIS A 334 -11.11 1.60 11.68
CA HIS A 334 -10.69 0.37 12.37
C HIS A 334 -11.27 0.27 13.79
N LEU A 335 -11.31 1.38 14.54
CA LEU A 335 -11.91 1.41 15.86
C LEU A 335 -13.39 1.02 15.86
N GLU A 336 -14.14 1.46 14.87
CA GLU A 336 -15.54 1.06 14.73
C GLU A 336 -15.68 -0.45 14.47
N VAL A 337 -14.75 -1.04 13.71
CA VAL A 337 -14.69 -2.50 13.53
C VAL A 337 -14.38 -3.19 14.87
N TYR A 338 -13.36 -2.74 15.60
CA TYR A 338 -12.97 -3.36 16.87
C TYR A 338 -14.10 -3.31 17.90
N LYS A 339 -14.79 -2.18 18.05
CA LYS A 339 -15.96 -2.04 18.91
C LYS A 339 -17.04 -3.06 18.58
N LYS A 340 -17.37 -3.21 17.28
CA LYS A 340 -18.37 -4.19 16.82
C LYS A 340 -17.97 -5.65 17.15
N LEU A 341 -16.67 -5.97 17.13
CA LEU A 341 -16.18 -7.32 17.42
C LEU A 341 -16.14 -7.63 18.92
N ILE A 342 -15.80 -6.64 19.76
CA ILE A 342 -15.75 -6.79 21.23
C ILE A 342 -17.16 -6.93 21.82
N THR A 343 -18.18 -6.34 21.20
CA THR A 343 -19.57 -6.35 21.70
C THR A 343 -20.37 -7.57 21.25
N LYS A 344 -19.83 -8.42 20.39
CA LYS A 344 -20.43 -9.71 19.99
C LYS A 344 -20.04 -10.84 20.92
#